data_6fcc40a98dd1bd62903c4eed0ddd3d3c
#
_entry.id   6fcc40a98dd1bd62903c4eed0ddd3d3c
#
_cell.length_a   1.000
_cell.length_b   1.000
_cell.length_c   1.000
_cell.angle_alpha   90.00
_cell.angle_beta   90.00
_cell.angle_gamma   90.00
#
_symmetry.space_group_name_H-M   'P 1'
#
loop_
_entity.id
_entity.type
_entity.pdbx_description
1 polymer ?
#
loop_
_entity_poly.entity_id
_entity_poly.type
_entity_poly.pdbx_seq_one_letter_code
_entity_poly.pdbx_strand_id
1 'polypeptide(L)'
;EIFAEILNCSENEIIFTSGGTESDNAAIKGPVQSLKYFGNHIITTAAEHHAVLHTCLALEKQGFEITYLPTDKYGIVSKESIFNAIKENTVLVSVIYGNNELGSLNPIREIGETLTKLKKTESKVPLFHTDAIQAAPFLNLDVQKLGVDLMSISAHKFNGPKGVGVLYIKNGTPFESQMTGGGQERQKRSGTENIAYISGAATAMKLADEEKPELSKKLN
;
A
#
# COMPACT_ATOMS: atom_id res chain seq x y z
N GLU A 1 3.45 -5.57 17.41
CA GLU A 1 3.82 -7.03 17.34
C GLU A 1 2.96 -7.74 16.28
N ILE A 2 1.68 -8.06 16.51
CA ILE A 2 0.81 -8.90 15.64
C ILE A 2 0.88 -8.50 14.14
N PHE A 3 0.70 -7.22 13.81
CA PHE A 3 0.82 -6.79 12.42
C PHE A 3 2.22 -7.01 11.84
N ALA A 4 3.26 -6.78 12.63
CA ALA A 4 4.63 -6.98 12.19
C ALA A 4 4.95 -8.46 11.92
N GLU A 5 4.45 -9.36 12.74
CA GLU A 5 4.56 -10.81 12.55
C GLU A 5 3.85 -11.26 11.26
N ILE A 6 2.58 -10.87 11.08
CA ILE A 6 1.78 -11.27 9.90
C ILE A 6 2.33 -10.68 8.59
N LEU A 7 2.84 -9.45 8.64
CA LEU A 7 3.45 -8.80 7.48
C LEU A 7 4.92 -9.20 7.26
N ASN A 8 5.53 -9.95 8.18
CA ASN A 8 6.95 -10.29 8.15
C ASN A 8 7.86 -9.05 8.04
N CYS A 9 7.68 -8.11 8.97
CA CYS A 9 8.41 -6.84 9.01
C CYS A 9 8.75 -6.44 10.46
N SER A 10 9.47 -5.34 10.63
CA SER A 10 9.76 -4.78 11.96
C SER A 10 8.58 -3.94 12.47
N GLU A 11 8.37 -3.90 13.79
CA GLU A 11 7.31 -3.08 14.40
C GLU A 11 7.40 -1.60 14.08
N ASN A 12 8.61 -1.08 13.90
CA ASN A 12 8.85 0.31 13.55
C ASN A 12 8.48 0.65 12.08
N GLU A 13 8.15 -0.35 11.27
CA GLU A 13 7.63 -0.21 9.91
C GLU A 13 6.10 -0.14 9.86
N ILE A 14 5.43 -0.34 10.99
CA ILE A 14 3.97 -0.27 11.11
C ILE A 14 3.55 1.10 11.64
N ILE A 15 2.66 1.77 10.92
CA ILE A 15 2.07 3.07 11.27
C ILE A 15 0.56 2.90 11.36
N PHE A 16 -0.05 3.36 12.44
CA PHE A 16 -1.50 3.35 12.58
C PHE A 16 -2.11 4.64 12.04
N THR A 17 -3.20 4.50 11.30
CA THR A 17 -3.97 5.57 10.66
C THR A 17 -5.44 5.48 11.06
N SER A 18 -6.29 6.39 10.59
CA SER A 18 -7.73 6.36 10.85
C SER A 18 -8.51 5.40 9.93
N GLY A 19 -7.85 4.78 8.96
CA GLY A 19 -8.50 3.87 8.01
C GLY A 19 -7.75 3.75 6.71
N GLY A 20 -8.25 2.92 5.79
CA GLY A 20 -7.62 2.65 4.51
C GLY A 20 -7.42 3.90 3.66
N THR A 21 -8.40 4.77 3.60
CA THR A 21 -8.30 6.03 2.82
C THR A 21 -7.14 6.91 3.30
N GLU A 22 -6.92 7.03 4.61
CA GLU A 22 -5.76 7.75 5.14
C GLU A 22 -4.47 7.01 4.81
N SER A 23 -4.45 5.67 4.94
CA SER A 23 -3.28 4.86 4.62
C SER A 23 -2.86 5.04 3.15
N ASP A 24 -3.81 4.97 2.19
CA ASP A 24 -3.53 5.17 0.76
C ASP A 24 -3.03 6.59 0.45
N ASN A 25 -3.70 7.60 1.02
CA ASN A 25 -3.27 8.98 0.87
C ASN A 25 -1.84 9.19 1.37
N ALA A 26 -1.52 8.65 2.56
CA ALA A 26 -0.20 8.76 3.16
C ALA A 26 0.84 7.96 2.36
N ALA A 27 0.49 6.73 1.92
CA ALA A 27 1.36 5.88 1.11
C ALA A 27 1.74 6.50 -0.24
N ILE A 28 0.84 7.29 -0.83
CA ILE A 28 1.10 7.95 -2.11
C ILE A 28 1.76 9.31 -1.89
N LYS A 29 1.13 10.19 -1.11
CA LYS A 29 1.62 11.58 -0.93
C LYS A 29 2.93 11.66 -0.18
N GLY A 30 3.12 10.83 0.87
CA GLY A 30 4.32 10.88 1.71
C GLY A 30 5.61 10.68 0.91
N PRO A 31 5.75 9.58 0.16
CA PRO A 31 6.93 9.36 -0.68
C PRO A 31 7.10 10.39 -1.79
N VAL A 32 6.04 10.71 -2.53
CA VAL A 32 6.18 11.59 -3.71
C VAL A 32 6.53 13.02 -3.33
N GLN A 33 6.05 13.52 -2.19
CA GLN A 33 6.47 14.83 -1.68
C GLN A 33 7.94 14.82 -1.24
N SER A 34 8.37 13.75 -0.56
CA SER A 34 9.77 13.57 -0.17
C SER A 34 10.71 13.45 -1.36
N LEU A 35 10.24 12.87 -2.47
CA LEU A 35 11.02 12.60 -3.68
C LEU A 35 10.82 13.63 -4.81
N LYS A 36 10.06 14.71 -4.60
CA LYS A 36 9.68 15.69 -5.64
C LYS A 36 10.85 16.33 -6.40
N TYR A 37 12.04 16.36 -5.81
CA TYR A 37 13.25 16.84 -6.49
C TYR A 37 13.97 15.77 -7.32
N PHE A 38 13.58 14.50 -7.17
CA PHE A 38 14.15 13.37 -7.91
C PHE A 38 13.26 12.95 -9.08
N GLY A 39 11.97 13.24 -9.01
CA GLY A 39 10.99 12.94 -10.03
C GLY A 39 9.58 13.31 -9.61
N ASN A 40 8.67 13.35 -10.58
CA ASN A 40 7.28 13.74 -10.39
C ASN A 40 6.30 12.81 -11.09
N HIS A 41 6.75 11.63 -11.55
CA HIS A 41 5.90 10.68 -12.27
C HIS A 41 5.46 9.54 -11.35
N ILE A 42 4.17 9.22 -11.41
CA ILE A 42 3.51 8.16 -10.65
C ILE A 42 2.79 7.24 -11.64
N ILE A 43 2.91 5.94 -11.45
CA ILE A 43 2.18 4.93 -12.21
C ILE A 43 1.14 4.30 -11.29
N THR A 44 -0.10 4.22 -11.77
CA THR A 44 -1.20 3.51 -11.10
C THR A 44 -2.10 2.84 -12.13
N THR A 45 -3.17 2.14 -11.70
CA THR A 45 -4.09 1.47 -12.62
C THR A 45 -5.44 2.19 -12.70
N ALA A 46 -6.17 1.97 -13.79
CA ALA A 46 -7.53 2.51 -13.95
C ALA A 46 -8.56 1.81 -13.04
N ALA A 47 -8.21 0.66 -12.44
CA ALA A 47 -9.08 -0.16 -11.59
C ALA A 47 -8.78 -0.04 -10.10
N GLU A 48 -8.12 1.02 -9.67
CA GLU A 48 -7.84 1.30 -8.27
C GLU A 48 -9.09 1.72 -7.49
N HIS A 49 -9.05 1.55 -6.17
CA HIS A 49 -10.03 2.18 -5.28
C HIS A 49 -9.95 3.73 -5.38
N HIS A 50 -11.09 4.39 -5.20
CA HIS A 50 -11.18 5.87 -5.26
C HIS A 50 -10.20 6.59 -4.32
N ALA A 51 -9.81 5.98 -3.20
CA ALA A 51 -8.79 6.56 -2.30
C ALA A 51 -7.43 6.74 -3.00
N VAL A 52 -7.08 5.84 -3.91
CA VAL A 52 -5.87 5.94 -4.75
C VAL A 52 -6.12 6.88 -5.94
N LEU A 53 -7.19 6.65 -6.72
CA LEU A 53 -7.49 7.44 -7.93
C LEU A 53 -7.63 8.93 -7.61
N HIS A 54 -8.44 9.30 -6.60
CA HIS A 54 -8.66 10.71 -6.26
C HIS A 54 -7.42 11.35 -5.62
N THR A 55 -6.57 10.57 -4.95
CA THR A 55 -5.26 11.06 -4.47
C THR A 55 -4.34 11.37 -5.66
N CYS A 56 -4.28 10.51 -6.68
CA CYS A 56 -3.54 10.77 -7.90
C CYS A 56 -4.08 12.00 -8.65
N LEU A 57 -5.40 12.13 -8.82
CA LEU A 57 -6.04 13.31 -9.43
C LEU A 57 -5.72 14.61 -8.66
N ALA A 58 -5.61 14.55 -7.34
CA ALA A 58 -5.22 15.71 -6.54
C ALA A 58 -3.75 16.09 -6.74
N LEU A 59 -2.88 15.10 -6.94
CA LEU A 59 -1.46 15.31 -7.24
C LEU A 59 -1.23 15.85 -8.65
N GLU A 60 -2.02 15.44 -9.65
CA GLU A 60 -1.99 16.03 -11.01
C GLU A 60 -2.18 17.55 -10.95
N LYS A 61 -3.16 18.02 -10.15
CA LYS A 61 -3.40 19.46 -9.93
C LYS A 61 -2.23 20.19 -9.28
N GLN A 62 -1.31 19.46 -8.66
CA GLN A 62 -0.09 19.98 -8.04
C GLN A 62 1.14 19.85 -8.97
N GLY A 63 0.96 19.40 -10.22
CA GLY A 63 2.03 19.29 -11.22
C GLY A 63 2.74 17.94 -11.26
N PHE A 64 2.21 16.92 -10.59
CA PHE A 64 2.70 15.55 -10.78
C PHE A 64 2.15 14.96 -12.08
N GLU A 65 2.93 14.14 -12.74
CA GLU A 65 2.56 13.38 -13.90
C GLU A 65 2.01 12.02 -13.48
N ILE A 66 0.80 11.63 -13.90
CA ILE A 66 0.21 10.36 -13.54
C ILE A 66 -0.04 9.51 -14.78
N THR A 67 0.44 8.28 -14.79
CA THR A 67 0.07 7.29 -15.79
C THR A 67 -0.95 6.32 -15.20
N TYR A 68 -2.18 6.36 -15.71
CA TYR A 68 -3.24 5.40 -15.39
C TYR A 68 -3.19 4.25 -16.40
N LEU A 69 -2.65 3.11 -15.99
CA LEU A 69 -2.55 1.95 -16.86
C LEU A 69 -3.92 1.31 -17.09
N PRO A 70 -4.25 0.96 -18.34
CA PRO A 70 -5.43 0.18 -18.61
C PRO A 70 -5.28 -1.23 -18.01
N THR A 71 -6.40 -1.81 -17.61
CA THR A 71 -6.50 -3.19 -17.17
C THR A 71 -7.22 -4.04 -18.23
N ASP A 72 -7.10 -5.33 -18.12
CA ASP A 72 -7.90 -6.25 -18.94
C ASP A 72 -9.39 -6.23 -18.50
N LYS A 73 -10.22 -7.05 -19.14
CA LYS A 73 -11.66 -7.15 -18.84
C LYS A 73 -11.98 -7.67 -17.42
N TYR A 74 -10.99 -8.18 -16.72
CA TYR A 74 -11.10 -8.63 -15.33
C TYR A 74 -10.53 -7.62 -14.33
N GLY A 75 -10.03 -6.48 -14.80
CA GLY A 75 -9.42 -5.46 -13.94
C GLY A 75 -7.98 -5.77 -13.53
N ILE A 76 -7.30 -6.67 -14.26
CA ILE A 76 -5.92 -7.06 -13.98
C ILE A 76 -4.97 -6.25 -14.86
N VAL A 77 -3.95 -5.65 -14.25
CA VAL A 77 -2.86 -4.96 -14.97
C VAL A 77 -1.76 -5.94 -15.35
N SER A 78 -1.24 -5.83 -16.57
CA SER A 78 -0.09 -6.64 -16.96
C SER A 78 1.20 -6.09 -16.37
N LYS A 79 2.08 -6.99 -15.94
CA LYS A 79 3.40 -6.62 -15.46
C LYS A 79 4.17 -5.82 -16.52
N GLU A 80 4.12 -6.24 -17.76
CA GLU A 80 4.79 -5.62 -18.91
C GLU A 80 4.35 -4.16 -19.10
N SER A 81 3.05 -3.87 -18.93
CA SER A 81 2.54 -2.50 -19.07
C SER A 81 3.10 -1.58 -17.99
N ILE A 82 3.29 -2.08 -16.76
CA ILE A 82 3.92 -1.31 -15.68
C ILE A 82 5.37 -0.97 -16.04
N PHE A 83 6.16 -1.97 -16.43
CA PHE A 83 7.58 -1.74 -16.73
C PHE A 83 7.81 -0.86 -17.95
N ASN A 84 6.97 -0.99 -18.97
CA ASN A 84 7.01 -0.13 -20.16
C ASN A 84 6.63 1.32 -19.86
N ALA A 85 5.89 1.58 -18.79
CA ALA A 85 5.49 2.93 -18.36
C ALA A 85 6.52 3.62 -17.45
N ILE A 86 7.53 2.89 -16.93
CA ILE A 86 8.57 3.48 -16.07
C ILE A 86 9.41 4.46 -16.89
N LYS A 87 9.52 5.68 -16.37
CA LYS A 87 10.34 6.78 -16.89
C LYS A 87 11.47 7.10 -15.93
N GLU A 88 12.45 7.88 -16.36
CA GLU A 88 13.56 8.32 -15.51
C GLU A 88 13.09 9.11 -14.26
N ASN A 89 11.98 9.85 -14.41
CA ASN A 89 11.35 10.62 -13.34
C ASN A 89 10.25 9.87 -12.57
N THR A 90 10.09 8.55 -12.77
CA THR A 90 9.10 7.76 -12.00
C THR A 90 9.58 7.55 -10.58
N VAL A 91 8.76 7.94 -9.60
CA VAL A 91 9.08 7.84 -8.17
C VAL A 91 8.21 6.83 -7.43
N LEU A 92 7.02 6.51 -7.95
CA LEU A 92 6.09 5.58 -7.31
C LEU A 92 5.31 4.75 -8.34
N VAL A 93 5.15 3.47 -8.05
CA VAL A 93 4.16 2.57 -8.66
C VAL A 93 3.16 2.18 -7.58
N SER A 94 1.86 2.34 -7.83
CA SER A 94 0.79 1.96 -6.90
C SER A 94 -0.21 1.05 -7.60
N VAL A 95 -0.41 -0.16 -7.06
CA VAL A 95 -1.31 -1.16 -7.65
C VAL A 95 -2.13 -1.84 -6.56
N ILE A 96 -3.44 -1.88 -6.72
CA ILE A 96 -4.35 -2.61 -5.83
C ILE A 96 -4.06 -4.11 -5.88
N TYR A 97 -4.01 -4.78 -4.72
CA TYR A 97 -3.73 -6.22 -4.65
C TYR A 97 -4.97 -7.05 -5.01
N GLY A 98 -6.06 -6.79 -4.34
CA GLY A 98 -7.35 -7.42 -4.61
C GLY A 98 -8.42 -6.37 -4.90
N ASN A 99 -9.05 -6.45 -6.05
CA ASN A 99 -10.07 -5.49 -6.44
C ASN A 99 -11.38 -5.71 -5.66
N ASN A 100 -11.91 -4.66 -5.05
CA ASN A 100 -13.08 -4.70 -4.18
C ASN A 100 -14.41 -4.89 -4.93
N GLU A 101 -14.46 -4.67 -6.23
CA GLU A 101 -15.67 -4.78 -7.06
C GLU A 101 -15.67 -6.07 -7.90
N LEU A 102 -14.52 -6.39 -8.50
CA LEU A 102 -14.38 -7.51 -9.42
C LEU A 102 -13.87 -8.79 -8.75
N GLY A 103 -13.23 -8.68 -7.57
CA GLY A 103 -12.62 -9.80 -6.87
C GLY A 103 -11.32 -10.31 -7.53
N SER A 104 -10.84 -9.64 -8.57
CA SER A 104 -9.61 -10.00 -9.28
C SER A 104 -8.36 -9.68 -8.45
N LEU A 105 -7.31 -10.43 -8.71
CA LEU A 105 -6.01 -10.29 -8.04
C LEU A 105 -4.96 -9.80 -9.02
N ASN A 106 -4.25 -8.72 -8.66
CA ASN A 106 -3.11 -8.24 -9.42
C ASN A 106 -1.82 -8.99 -9.05
N PRO A 107 -0.87 -9.12 -9.97
CA PRO A 107 0.37 -9.88 -9.79
C PRO A 107 1.41 -9.10 -8.96
N ILE A 108 1.05 -8.72 -7.72
CA ILE A 108 1.87 -7.87 -6.85
C ILE A 108 3.25 -8.46 -6.60
N ARG A 109 3.31 -9.78 -6.35
CA ARG A 109 4.57 -10.48 -6.11
C ARG A 109 5.50 -10.40 -7.31
N GLU A 110 5.01 -10.69 -8.50
CA GLU A 110 5.82 -10.68 -9.72
C GLU A 110 6.33 -9.27 -10.06
N ILE A 111 5.53 -8.25 -9.80
CA ILE A 111 5.91 -6.84 -9.93
C ILE A 111 7.01 -6.51 -8.93
N GLY A 112 6.80 -6.82 -7.65
CA GLY A 112 7.74 -6.52 -6.57
C GLY A 112 9.08 -7.26 -6.70
N GLU A 113 9.07 -8.55 -7.10
CA GLU A 113 10.28 -9.31 -7.38
C GLU A 113 11.11 -8.66 -8.50
N THR A 114 10.45 -8.16 -9.54
CA THR A 114 11.14 -7.52 -10.66
C THR A 114 11.69 -6.15 -10.26
N LEU A 115 10.91 -5.31 -9.56
CA LEU A 115 11.40 -4.03 -9.03
C LEU A 115 12.57 -4.22 -8.05
N THR A 116 12.50 -5.25 -7.20
CA THR A 116 13.59 -5.60 -6.28
C THR A 116 14.87 -6.02 -7.01
N LYS A 117 14.74 -6.72 -8.14
CA LYS A 117 15.90 -7.06 -8.99
C LYS A 117 16.50 -5.82 -9.63
N LEU A 118 15.68 -4.92 -10.17
CA LEU A 118 16.12 -3.66 -10.76
C LEU A 118 16.86 -2.77 -9.73
N LYS A 119 16.40 -2.70 -8.48
CA LYS A 119 17.07 -1.97 -7.39
C LYS A 119 18.52 -2.42 -7.12
N LYS A 120 18.92 -3.62 -7.56
CA LYS A 120 20.30 -4.11 -7.42
C LYS A 120 21.23 -3.64 -8.54
N THR A 121 20.69 -3.27 -9.68
CA THR A 121 21.43 -2.92 -10.89
C THR A 121 21.29 -1.47 -11.31
N GLU A 122 20.20 -0.82 -10.89
CA GLU A 122 19.86 0.54 -11.26
C GLU A 122 19.78 1.45 -10.03
N SER A 123 20.29 2.66 -10.16
CA SER A 123 20.29 3.66 -9.07
C SER A 123 18.95 4.34 -8.86
N LYS A 124 18.06 4.31 -9.86
CA LYS A 124 16.74 4.93 -9.83
C LYS A 124 15.67 3.89 -10.15
N VAL A 125 15.04 3.36 -9.13
CA VAL A 125 13.89 2.46 -9.27
C VAL A 125 12.74 3.01 -8.42
N PRO A 126 11.51 3.11 -8.95
CA PRO A 126 10.40 3.65 -8.20
C PRO A 126 10.10 2.83 -6.94
N LEU A 127 9.55 3.49 -5.94
CA LEU A 127 8.94 2.82 -4.79
C LEU A 127 7.70 2.06 -5.23
N PHE A 128 7.37 0.99 -4.50
CA PHE A 128 6.22 0.17 -4.81
C PHE A 128 5.23 0.14 -3.64
N HIS A 129 4.03 0.67 -3.89
CA HIS A 129 2.89 0.64 -2.99
C HIS A 129 1.83 -0.35 -3.48
N THR A 130 1.18 -1.04 -2.55
CA THR A 130 -0.03 -1.81 -2.82
C THR A 130 -1.15 -1.47 -1.84
N ASP A 131 -2.34 -1.16 -2.37
CA ASP A 131 -3.57 -1.19 -1.59
C ASP A 131 -3.98 -2.65 -1.36
N ALA A 132 -3.72 -3.15 -0.15
CA ALA A 132 -4.06 -4.50 0.26
C ALA A 132 -5.31 -4.55 1.17
N ILE A 133 -6.10 -3.47 1.19
CA ILE A 133 -7.25 -3.34 2.10
C ILE A 133 -8.24 -4.49 1.91
N GLN A 134 -8.59 -4.81 0.68
CA GLN A 134 -9.51 -5.91 0.39
C GLN A 134 -8.82 -7.28 0.42
N ALA A 135 -7.52 -7.33 0.16
CA ALA A 135 -6.73 -8.56 0.18
C ALA A 135 -6.45 -9.09 1.60
N ALA A 136 -6.42 -8.20 2.60
CA ALA A 136 -5.97 -8.49 3.96
C ALA A 136 -6.61 -9.73 4.61
N PRO A 137 -7.93 -9.97 4.53
CA PRO A 137 -8.54 -11.15 5.15
C PRO A 137 -8.31 -12.46 4.38
N PHE A 138 -7.86 -12.41 3.12
CA PHE A 138 -7.85 -13.57 2.22
C PHE A 138 -6.47 -14.01 1.76
N LEU A 139 -5.53 -13.08 1.61
CA LEU A 139 -4.26 -13.30 0.94
C LEU A 139 -3.06 -13.20 1.89
N ASN A 140 -1.94 -13.76 1.45
CA ASN A 140 -0.67 -13.60 2.15
C ASN A 140 -0.18 -12.16 2.01
N LEU A 141 0.15 -11.53 3.14
CA LEU A 141 0.60 -10.13 3.21
C LEU A 141 2.10 -10.00 3.54
N ASP A 142 2.87 -11.08 3.47
CA ASP A 142 4.31 -11.07 3.70
C ASP A 142 5.01 -10.07 2.76
N VAL A 143 5.35 -8.89 3.28
CA VAL A 143 5.90 -7.79 2.50
C VAL A 143 7.26 -8.10 1.88
N GLN A 144 8.01 -9.04 2.48
CA GLN A 144 9.29 -9.48 1.92
C GLN A 144 9.06 -10.31 0.65
N LYS A 145 8.03 -11.19 0.67
CA LYS A 145 7.66 -12.00 -0.52
C LYS A 145 6.98 -11.15 -1.59
N LEU A 146 6.19 -10.17 -1.19
CA LEU A 146 5.51 -9.26 -2.12
C LEU A 146 6.45 -8.22 -2.72
N GLY A 147 7.59 -7.93 -2.06
CA GLY A 147 8.58 -6.97 -2.54
C GLY A 147 8.08 -5.52 -2.58
N VAL A 148 7.15 -5.17 -1.71
CA VAL A 148 6.58 -3.83 -1.61
C VAL A 148 7.38 -2.95 -0.64
N ASP A 149 7.39 -1.65 -0.89
CA ASP A 149 7.96 -0.63 0.02
C ASP A 149 6.89 -0.02 0.94
N LEU A 150 5.62 -0.02 0.49
CA LEU A 150 4.46 0.45 1.25
C LEU A 150 3.25 -0.46 1.02
N MET A 151 2.43 -0.63 2.06
CA MET A 151 1.19 -1.39 1.97
C MET A 151 0.11 -0.78 2.86
N SER A 152 -1.09 -0.58 2.28
CA SER A 152 -2.26 -0.07 3.01
C SER A 152 -3.20 -1.19 3.44
N ILE A 153 -3.68 -1.13 4.69
CA ILE A 153 -4.62 -2.09 5.27
C ILE A 153 -5.69 -1.33 6.05
N SER A 154 -6.89 -1.89 6.22
CA SER A 154 -7.98 -1.29 6.98
C SER A 154 -8.73 -2.32 7.82
N ALA A 155 -8.81 -2.07 9.13
CA ALA A 155 -9.31 -3.04 10.10
C ALA A 155 -10.75 -3.53 9.84
N HIS A 156 -11.64 -2.64 9.37
CA HIS A 156 -13.04 -2.99 9.12
C HIS A 156 -13.25 -4.03 8.01
N LYS A 157 -12.23 -4.33 7.20
CA LYS A 157 -12.31 -5.34 6.14
C LYS A 157 -12.07 -6.77 6.64
N PHE A 158 -11.50 -6.92 7.85
CA PHE A 158 -11.34 -8.19 8.54
C PHE A 158 -12.03 -8.20 9.91
N ASN A 159 -13.25 -7.62 9.97
CA ASN A 159 -14.12 -7.58 11.16
C ASN A 159 -13.52 -6.81 12.37
N GLY A 160 -12.48 -6.02 12.16
CA GLY A 160 -11.94 -5.11 13.16
C GLY A 160 -12.75 -3.81 13.27
N PRO A 161 -12.41 -2.94 14.22
CA PRO A 161 -13.12 -1.69 14.42
C PRO A 161 -12.98 -0.74 13.21
N LYS A 162 -14.05 0.01 12.91
CA LYS A 162 -13.97 1.16 12.01
C LYS A 162 -13.11 2.25 12.64
N GLY A 163 -12.48 3.09 11.82
CA GLY A 163 -11.65 4.19 12.34
C GLY A 163 -10.20 3.78 12.64
N VAL A 164 -9.74 2.62 12.17
CA VAL A 164 -8.35 2.18 12.23
C VAL A 164 -7.92 1.65 10.88
N GLY A 165 -6.79 2.17 10.40
CA GLY A 165 -6.00 1.64 9.31
C GLY A 165 -4.58 1.33 9.75
N VAL A 166 -3.88 0.61 8.91
CA VAL A 166 -2.46 0.30 9.07
C VAL A 166 -1.75 0.64 7.77
N LEU A 167 -0.63 1.32 7.89
CA LEU A 167 0.29 1.59 6.80
C LEU A 167 1.64 0.96 7.14
N TYR A 168 2.05 -0.01 6.33
CA TYR A 168 3.42 -0.49 6.32
C TYR A 168 4.29 0.48 5.52
N ILE A 169 5.41 0.89 6.11
CA ILE A 169 6.45 1.71 5.47
C ILE A 169 7.79 1.03 5.72
N LYS A 170 8.38 0.48 4.69
CA LYS A 170 9.70 -0.17 4.75
C LYS A 170 10.75 0.78 5.31
N ASN A 171 11.60 0.30 6.19
CA ASN A 171 12.70 1.08 6.74
C ASN A 171 13.58 1.68 5.63
N GLY A 172 13.89 2.98 5.76
CA GLY A 172 14.65 3.73 4.78
C GLY A 172 13.83 4.29 3.61
N THR A 173 12.53 4.00 3.53
CA THR A 173 11.65 4.63 2.53
C THR A 173 11.54 6.14 2.80
N PRO A 174 11.87 7.01 1.83
CA PRO A 174 11.64 8.45 1.93
C PRO A 174 10.15 8.73 2.17
N PHE A 175 9.83 9.50 3.20
CA PHE A 175 8.45 9.74 3.59
C PHE A 175 8.28 11.08 4.29
N GLU A 176 7.38 11.92 3.75
CA GLU A 176 6.95 13.17 4.36
C GLU A 176 5.59 12.98 5.04
N SER A 177 5.49 13.33 6.33
CA SER A 177 4.24 13.19 7.09
C SER A 177 3.14 14.05 6.50
N GLN A 178 1.98 13.47 6.26
CA GLN A 178 0.79 14.20 5.80
C GLN A 178 0.06 14.89 6.96
N MET A 179 0.27 14.44 8.19
CA MET A 179 -0.35 14.98 9.38
C MET A 179 0.73 15.34 10.40
N THR A 180 1.06 16.62 10.50
CA THR A 180 2.07 17.15 11.40
C THR A 180 1.49 17.46 12.77
N GLY A 181 2.32 17.45 13.84
CA GLY A 181 1.88 17.73 15.20
C GLY A 181 2.83 17.18 16.25
N GLY A 182 2.33 16.40 17.21
CA GLY A 182 3.06 15.92 18.39
C GLY A 182 4.09 14.82 18.14
N GLY A 183 4.31 14.40 16.90
CA GLY A 183 5.35 13.44 16.54
C GLY A 183 5.04 11.96 16.85
N GLN A 184 3.76 11.64 17.07
CA GLN A 184 3.33 10.24 17.25
C GLN A 184 3.65 9.41 15.99
N GLU A 185 3.54 8.11 16.11
CA GLU A 185 3.89 7.17 15.03
C GLU A 185 5.27 7.47 14.41
N ARG A 186 6.24 7.76 15.28
CA ARG A 186 7.64 8.07 14.88
C ARG A 186 7.74 9.23 13.89
N GLN A 187 6.97 10.29 14.14
CA GLN A 187 6.87 11.51 13.32
C GLN A 187 6.28 11.28 11.91
N LYS A 188 5.73 10.11 11.64
CA LYS A 188 5.11 9.80 10.33
C LYS A 188 3.62 10.07 10.30
N ARG A 189 2.95 10.06 11.47
CA ARG A 189 1.52 10.37 11.58
C ARG A 189 1.21 10.91 12.97
N SER A 190 1.02 12.20 13.09
CA SER A 190 0.74 12.84 14.38
C SER A 190 -0.73 12.69 14.81
N GLY A 191 -0.97 12.84 16.10
CA GLY A 191 -2.27 12.69 16.76
C GLY A 191 -2.26 11.54 17.75
N THR A 192 -2.88 11.70 18.89
CA THR A 192 -2.95 10.70 19.96
C THR A 192 -3.49 9.37 19.41
N GLU A 193 -2.80 8.31 19.71
CA GLU A 193 -3.11 6.96 19.24
C GLU A 193 -4.41 6.44 19.88
N ASN A 194 -5.30 5.88 19.07
CA ASN A 194 -6.50 5.21 19.56
C ASN A 194 -6.17 3.77 19.98
N ILE A 195 -5.53 3.63 21.13
CA ILE A 195 -4.98 2.34 21.63
C ILE A 195 -6.07 1.27 21.71
N ALA A 196 -7.27 1.61 22.13
CA ALA A 196 -8.37 0.65 22.24
C ALA A 196 -8.74 0.04 20.87
N TYR A 197 -8.84 0.88 19.83
CA TYR A 197 -9.19 0.42 18.49
C TYR A 197 -8.02 -0.25 17.79
N ILE A 198 -6.79 0.20 18.04
CA ILE A 198 -5.56 -0.45 17.55
C ILE A 198 -5.47 -1.88 18.11
N SER A 199 -5.71 -2.06 19.41
CA SER A 199 -5.74 -3.38 20.05
C SER A 199 -6.84 -4.27 19.45
N GLY A 200 -8.05 -3.73 19.24
CA GLY A 200 -9.14 -4.44 18.58
C GLY A 200 -8.81 -4.83 17.14
N ALA A 201 -8.14 -3.93 16.39
CA ALA A 201 -7.68 -4.22 15.03
C ALA A 201 -6.62 -5.33 15.01
N ALA A 202 -5.68 -5.33 15.96
CA ALA A 202 -4.66 -6.37 16.07
C ALA A 202 -5.27 -7.74 16.37
N THR A 203 -6.23 -7.80 17.29
CA THR A 203 -6.97 -9.03 17.60
C THR A 203 -7.74 -9.55 16.39
N ALA A 204 -8.46 -8.66 15.69
CA ALA A 204 -9.21 -9.03 14.49
C ALA A 204 -8.29 -9.52 13.36
N MET A 205 -7.12 -8.90 13.19
CA MET A 205 -6.14 -9.33 12.18
C MET A 205 -5.58 -10.71 12.47
N LYS A 206 -5.28 -11.00 13.74
CA LYS A 206 -4.83 -12.33 14.18
C LYS A 206 -5.87 -13.41 13.87
N LEU A 207 -7.12 -13.17 14.24
CA LEU A 207 -8.22 -14.12 13.97
C LEU A 207 -8.41 -14.32 12.47
N ALA A 208 -8.40 -13.25 11.68
CA ALA A 208 -8.51 -13.33 10.23
C ALA A 208 -7.36 -14.12 9.60
N ASP A 209 -6.14 -13.98 10.13
CA ASP A 209 -4.97 -14.72 9.64
C ASP A 209 -5.09 -16.23 9.96
N GLU A 210 -5.56 -16.58 11.14
CA GLU A 210 -5.84 -17.96 11.54
C GLU A 210 -6.94 -18.60 10.69
N GLU A 211 -7.95 -17.84 10.25
CA GLU A 211 -9.08 -18.32 9.45
C GLU A 211 -8.80 -18.39 7.94
N LYS A 212 -7.76 -17.72 7.45
CA LYS A 212 -7.41 -17.67 6.01
C LYS A 212 -7.40 -19.01 5.27
N PRO A 213 -6.79 -20.09 5.83
CA PRO A 213 -6.74 -21.38 5.14
C PRO A 213 -8.12 -21.98 4.86
N GLU A 214 -9.07 -21.76 5.78
CA GLU A 214 -10.45 -22.24 5.65
C GLU A 214 -11.27 -21.37 4.70
N LEU A 215 -11.10 -20.05 4.77
CA LEU A 215 -11.75 -19.09 3.86
C LEU A 215 -11.32 -19.32 2.41
N SER A 216 -10.02 -19.51 2.18
CA SER A 216 -9.50 -19.81 0.83
C SER A 216 -10.09 -21.09 0.23
N LYS A 217 -10.36 -22.13 1.05
CA LYS A 217 -11.01 -23.36 0.58
C LYS A 217 -12.48 -23.18 0.21
N LYS A 218 -13.16 -22.20 0.84
CA LYS A 218 -14.59 -21.94 0.57
C LYS A 218 -14.80 -21.05 -0.67
N LEU A 219 -13.76 -20.31 -1.09
CA LEU A 219 -13.81 -19.39 -2.23
C LEU A 219 -13.34 -20.04 -3.54
N ASN A 220 -12.66 -21.18 -3.48
CA ASN A 220 -12.25 -22.03 -4.60
C ASN A 220 -13.22 -23.22 -4.81
#